data_2ccdf5e0ea5af310fd621070094ea114
#
_entry.id   2ccdf5e0ea5af310fd621070094ea114
#
_cell.length_a   1.000
_cell.length_b   1.000
_cell.length_c   1.000
_cell.angle_alpha   90.00
_cell.angle_beta   90.00
_cell.angle_gamma   90.00
#
_symmetry.space_group_name_H-M   'P 1'
#
loop_
_entity.id
_entity.type
_entity.pdbx_description
1 polymer ?
#
loop_
_entity_poly.entity_id
_entity_poly.type
_entity_poly.pdbx_seq_one_letter_code
_entity_poly.pdbx_strand_id
1 'polypeptide(L)'
;MDEKKYYYSEIFHSIQGEGHYTGVPTAWIRFFLCNLQCNGFGQIDPSDPSTYELPFESYDVSQVKRVEDLPVWDKGCDSSYTWAKKYKHLMGQETPTVLANKIVDILKTDSNPDGLFLHPVTNQRQHLCITGGEPLMVTGQTATIGIYEELEKQNNLPSSMTFETNGTQK
;
A
#
# COMPACT_ATOMS: atom_id res chain seq x y z
N MET A 1 -20.81 -15.95 -9.48
CA MET A 1 -20.69 -14.47 -9.56
C MET A 1 -19.22 -14.17 -9.55
N ASP A 2 -18.73 -13.36 -10.49
CA ASP A 2 -17.32 -12.98 -10.48
C ASP A 2 -17.04 -12.15 -9.21
N GLU A 3 -16.00 -12.53 -8.47
CA GLU A 3 -15.59 -11.83 -7.26
C GLU A 3 -15.09 -10.43 -7.61
N LYS A 4 -15.45 -9.43 -6.81
CA LYS A 4 -15.06 -8.03 -7.05
C LYS A 4 -13.55 -7.86 -6.94
N LYS A 5 -12.95 -7.16 -7.92
CA LYS A 5 -11.53 -6.84 -7.95
C LYS A 5 -11.26 -5.42 -7.46
N TYR A 6 -10.09 -5.24 -6.82
CA TYR A 6 -9.66 -3.97 -6.25
C TYR A 6 -8.30 -3.57 -6.80
N TYR A 7 -8.11 -2.28 -7.05
CA TYR A 7 -6.83 -1.73 -7.51
C TYR A 7 -5.86 -1.57 -6.35
N TYR A 8 -4.62 -2.01 -6.58
CA TYR A 8 -3.51 -1.81 -5.66
C TYR A 8 -2.25 -1.41 -6.44
N SER A 9 -1.37 -0.66 -5.80
CA SER A 9 -0.11 -0.21 -6.39
C SER A 9 1.01 -1.22 -6.16
N GLU A 10 1.14 -1.71 -4.94
CA GLU A 10 2.23 -2.60 -4.54
C GLU A 10 1.88 -3.45 -3.32
N ILE A 11 2.57 -4.57 -3.19
CA ILE A 11 2.57 -5.44 -2.01
C ILE A 11 4.04 -5.80 -1.77
N PHE A 12 4.56 -5.52 -0.57
CA PHE A 12 5.96 -5.74 -0.24
C PHE A 12 6.16 -6.06 1.24
N HIS A 13 7.33 -6.59 1.59
CA HIS A 13 7.74 -6.88 2.96
C HIS A 13 8.93 -6.01 3.34
N SER A 14 8.85 -5.36 4.50
CA SER A 14 9.90 -4.48 5.02
C SER A 14 9.80 -4.38 6.55
N ILE A 15 10.63 -3.54 7.13
CA ILE A 15 10.56 -3.18 8.55
C ILE A 15 9.71 -1.91 8.69
N GLN A 16 8.77 -1.89 9.63
CA GLN A 16 8.03 -0.65 9.95
C GLN A 16 9.02 0.40 10.49
N GLY A 17 9.05 1.55 9.84
CA GLY A 17 9.96 2.65 10.17
C GLY A 17 9.42 3.64 11.19
N GLU A 18 8.10 3.66 11.44
CA GLU A 18 7.43 4.72 12.17
C GLU A 18 6.42 4.19 13.20
N GLY A 19 6.10 5.05 14.18
CA GLY A 19 5.04 4.80 15.14
C GLY A 19 5.32 3.70 16.15
N HIS A 20 4.25 3.14 16.69
CA HIS A 20 4.29 2.15 17.78
C HIS A 20 4.97 0.84 17.37
N TYR A 21 4.90 0.48 16.10
CA TYR A 21 5.43 -0.78 15.56
C TYR A 21 6.80 -0.63 14.90
N THR A 22 7.52 0.46 15.15
CA THR A 22 8.89 0.66 14.62
C THR A 22 9.78 -0.53 14.93
N GLY A 23 10.45 -1.06 13.90
CA GLY A 23 11.35 -2.22 14.03
C GLY A 23 10.66 -3.57 13.82
N VAL A 24 9.34 -3.61 13.65
CA VAL A 24 8.59 -4.86 13.44
C VAL A 24 8.58 -5.23 11.95
N PRO A 25 8.90 -6.49 11.59
CA PRO A 25 8.71 -6.98 10.23
C PRO A 25 7.25 -6.89 9.81
N THR A 26 7.00 -6.27 8.67
CA THR A 26 5.66 -5.87 8.23
C THR A 26 5.44 -6.23 6.77
N ALA A 27 4.33 -6.90 6.49
CA ALA A 27 3.77 -7.00 5.15
C ALA A 27 2.95 -5.74 4.87
N TRP A 28 3.11 -5.18 3.67
CA TRP A 28 2.47 -3.95 3.25
C TRP A 28 1.60 -4.21 2.04
N ILE A 29 0.41 -3.63 2.03
CA ILE A 29 -0.39 -3.47 0.82
C ILE A 29 -0.75 -2.00 0.65
N ARG A 30 -0.50 -1.45 -0.53
CA ARG A 30 -0.80 -0.08 -0.90
C ARG A 30 -1.92 -0.04 -1.93
N PHE A 31 -3.09 0.44 -1.52
CA PHE A 31 -4.24 0.59 -2.42
C PHE A 31 -4.12 1.83 -3.32
N PHE A 32 -4.75 1.74 -4.48
CA PHE A 32 -4.92 2.85 -5.41
C PHE A 32 -6.20 3.62 -5.07
N LEU A 33 -6.16 4.92 -5.17
CA LEU A 33 -7.11 6.01 -4.93
C LEU A 33 -6.79 6.80 -3.66
N CYS A 34 -7.00 8.10 -3.77
CA CYS A 34 -6.93 9.05 -2.65
C CYS A 34 -7.98 10.15 -2.86
N ASN A 35 -8.47 10.71 -1.78
CA ASN A 35 -9.37 11.87 -1.79
C ASN A 35 -8.61 13.20 -1.63
N LEU A 36 -7.27 13.15 -1.43
CA LEU A 36 -6.38 14.31 -1.39
C LEU A 36 -5.34 14.23 -2.51
N GLN A 37 -4.73 15.36 -2.84
CA GLN A 37 -3.61 15.44 -3.80
C GLN A 37 -2.30 15.85 -3.15
N CYS A 38 -2.36 16.53 -1.99
CA CYS A 38 -1.21 16.94 -1.18
C CYS A 38 -0.14 17.74 -1.95
N ASN A 39 -0.56 18.56 -2.92
CA ASN A 39 0.32 19.29 -3.82
C ASN A 39 1.20 20.34 -3.10
N GLY A 40 0.81 20.76 -1.88
CA GLY A 40 1.56 21.73 -1.07
C GLY A 40 2.79 21.16 -0.35
N PHE A 41 3.01 19.85 -0.33
CA PHE A 41 4.17 19.28 0.32
C PHE A 41 5.47 19.64 -0.41
N GLY A 42 6.52 19.99 0.36
CA GLY A 42 7.83 20.36 -0.17
C GLY A 42 7.87 21.68 -0.95
N GLN A 43 6.77 22.42 -1.06
CA GLN A 43 6.71 23.71 -1.75
C GLN A 43 7.37 24.83 -0.94
N ILE A 44 7.94 25.81 -1.64
CA ILE A 44 8.54 26.98 -0.99
C ILE A 44 7.47 27.83 -0.28
N ASP A 45 6.33 28.01 -0.95
CA ASP A 45 5.15 28.66 -0.36
C ASP A 45 3.93 27.72 -0.49
N PRO A 46 3.63 26.92 0.55
CA PRO A 46 2.46 26.05 0.56
C PRO A 46 1.10 26.80 0.58
N SER A 47 1.12 28.10 0.82
CA SER A 47 -0.11 28.92 0.87
C SER A 47 -0.50 29.47 -0.52
N ASP A 48 0.41 29.47 -1.48
CA ASP A 48 0.16 29.94 -2.85
C ASP A 48 0.26 28.81 -3.89
N PRO A 49 -0.87 28.17 -4.24
CA PRO A 49 -0.91 27.09 -5.23
C PRO A 49 -0.40 27.46 -6.61
N SER A 50 -0.35 28.77 -6.95
CA SER A 50 0.14 29.22 -8.27
C SER A 50 1.66 29.08 -8.44
N THR A 51 2.38 28.90 -7.31
CA THR A 51 3.84 28.74 -7.26
C THR A 51 4.28 27.27 -7.19
N TYR A 52 3.33 26.30 -7.16
CA TYR A 52 3.64 24.91 -6.98
C TYR A 52 4.42 24.32 -8.15
N GLU A 53 5.45 23.57 -7.81
CA GLU A 53 6.17 22.71 -8.73
C GLU A 53 5.71 21.26 -8.47
N LEU A 54 5.21 20.60 -9.52
CA LEU A 54 4.67 19.25 -9.44
C LEU A 54 5.40 18.33 -10.43
N PRO A 55 6.60 17.86 -10.09
CA PRO A 55 7.44 17.08 -11.00
C PRO A 55 6.74 15.80 -11.49
N PHE A 56 5.86 15.20 -10.67
CA PHE A 56 5.11 14.03 -11.07
C PHE A 56 4.15 14.29 -12.26
N GLU A 57 3.68 15.51 -12.47
CA GLU A 57 2.78 15.85 -13.59
C GLU A 57 3.50 15.86 -14.94
N SER A 58 4.72 16.38 -14.97
CA SER A 58 5.52 16.50 -16.20
C SER A 58 6.30 15.23 -16.54
N TYR A 59 6.46 14.32 -15.59
CA TYR A 59 7.24 13.09 -15.78
C TYR A 59 6.62 12.19 -16.86
N ASP A 60 7.42 11.73 -17.81
CA ASP A 60 6.98 10.79 -18.84
C ASP A 60 6.93 9.35 -18.27
N VAL A 61 5.73 8.82 -18.13
CA VAL A 61 5.51 7.47 -17.61
C VAL A 61 5.37 6.40 -18.70
N SER A 62 5.53 6.75 -19.97
CA SER A 62 5.27 5.83 -21.09
C SER A 62 6.17 4.61 -21.12
N GLN A 63 7.36 4.71 -20.55
CA GLN A 63 8.34 3.62 -20.47
C GLN A 63 8.41 2.97 -19.09
N VAL A 64 7.68 3.49 -18.11
CA VAL A 64 7.65 2.93 -16.75
C VAL A 64 6.77 1.70 -16.73
N LYS A 65 7.30 0.60 -16.22
CA LYS A 65 6.59 -0.69 -16.16
C LYS A 65 6.20 -1.10 -14.75
N ARG A 66 6.89 -0.57 -13.75
CA ARG A 66 6.67 -0.92 -12.34
C ARG A 66 6.77 0.34 -11.47
N VAL A 67 6.09 0.31 -10.34
CA VAL A 67 6.09 1.44 -9.39
C VAL A 67 7.50 1.72 -8.87
N GLU A 68 8.30 0.68 -8.64
CA GLU A 68 9.67 0.79 -8.13
C GLU A 68 10.63 1.50 -9.10
N ASP A 69 10.25 1.62 -10.37
CA ASP A 69 11.04 2.34 -11.38
C ASP A 69 10.75 3.86 -11.38
N LEU A 70 9.78 4.32 -10.58
CA LEU A 70 9.46 5.74 -10.45
C LEU A 70 10.48 6.46 -9.56
N PRO A 71 10.82 7.73 -9.87
CA PRO A 71 11.63 8.54 -8.97
C PRO A 71 10.85 8.91 -7.72
N VAL A 72 11.57 9.19 -6.64
CA VAL A 72 11.00 9.81 -5.44
C VAL A 72 10.81 11.31 -5.69
N TRP A 73 9.61 11.81 -5.43
CA TRP A 73 9.27 13.23 -5.61
C TRP A 73 9.64 14.01 -4.34
N ASP A 74 10.33 15.13 -4.51
CA ASP A 74 10.70 16.05 -3.43
C ASP A 74 9.65 17.16 -3.22
N LYS A 75 8.72 17.31 -4.18
CA LYS A 75 7.63 18.29 -4.15
C LYS A 75 6.30 17.66 -4.53
N GLY A 76 5.24 18.07 -3.87
CA GLY A 76 3.91 17.50 -3.99
C GLY A 76 3.79 16.18 -3.24
N CYS A 77 2.83 15.36 -3.63
CA CYS A 77 2.61 14.05 -3.04
C CYS A 77 3.69 13.06 -3.51
N ASP A 78 4.47 12.50 -2.59
CA ASP A 78 5.51 11.51 -2.85
C ASP A 78 4.95 10.21 -3.43
N SER A 79 3.72 9.87 -3.06
CA SER A 79 2.96 8.70 -3.54
C SER A 79 1.86 9.08 -4.56
N SER A 80 2.10 10.11 -5.38
CA SER A 80 1.15 10.56 -6.42
C SER A 80 0.73 9.45 -7.39
N TYR A 81 1.56 8.42 -7.57
CA TYR A 81 1.24 7.24 -8.37
C TYR A 81 0.07 6.42 -7.82
N THR A 82 -0.32 6.60 -6.56
CA THR A 82 -1.46 5.90 -5.95
C THR A 82 -2.81 6.52 -6.30
N TRP A 83 -2.86 7.72 -6.90
CA TRP A 83 -4.11 8.40 -7.24
C TRP A 83 -4.12 9.09 -8.61
N ALA A 84 -2.99 9.53 -9.11
CA ALA A 84 -2.95 10.23 -10.39
C ALA A 84 -3.20 9.24 -11.56
N LYS A 85 -4.20 9.57 -12.39
CA LYS A 85 -4.70 8.69 -13.46
C LYS A 85 -3.64 8.22 -14.45
N LYS A 86 -2.61 9.02 -14.70
CA LYS A 86 -1.52 8.68 -15.62
C LYS A 86 -0.73 7.43 -15.19
N TYR A 87 -0.73 7.10 -13.89
CA TYR A 87 -0.04 5.92 -13.35
C TYR A 87 -0.92 4.67 -13.28
N LYS A 88 -2.20 4.75 -13.68
CA LYS A 88 -3.14 3.64 -13.55
C LYS A 88 -2.68 2.36 -14.25
N HIS A 89 -1.89 2.46 -15.31
CA HIS A 89 -1.34 1.32 -16.04
C HIS A 89 -0.31 0.50 -15.22
N LEU A 90 0.23 1.08 -14.13
CA LEU A 90 1.15 0.40 -13.20
C LEU A 90 0.40 -0.39 -12.12
N MET A 91 -0.91 -0.19 -11.98
CA MET A 91 -1.70 -0.79 -10.90
C MET A 91 -2.12 -2.22 -11.25
N GLY A 92 -2.00 -3.10 -10.25
CA GLY A 92 -2.65 -4.40 -10.28
C GLY A 92 -4.15 -4.29 -9.96
N GLN A 93 -4.92 -5.28 -10.39
CA GLN A 93 -6.36 -5.38 -10.08
C GLN A 93 -6.70 -6.84 -9.78
N GLU A 94 -6.97 -7.14 -8.50
CA GLU A 94 -7.17 -8.51 -8.03
C GLU A 94 -8.31 -8.63 -7.04
N THR A 95 -8.78 -9.87 -6.83
CA THR A 95 -9.75 -10.21 -5.79
C THR A 95 -9.10 -10.24 -4.41
N PRO A 96 -9.86 -10.13 -3.30
CA PRO A 96 -9.33 -10.27 -1.95
C PRO A 96 -8.58 -11.58 -1.72
N THR A 97 -9.08 -12.69 -2.27
CA THR A 97 -8.42 -14.00 -2.21
C THR A 97 -7.02 -13.97 -2.82
N VAL A 98 -6.88 -13.38 -4.01
CA VAL A 98 -5.57 -13.26 -4.68
C VAL A 98 -4.66 -12.29 -3.93
N LEU A 99 -5.20 -11.18 -3.39
CA LEU A 99 -4.42 -10.23 -2.59
C LEU A 99 -3.91 -10.86 -1.29
N ALA A 100 -4.73 -11.62 -0.58
CA ALA A 100 -4.32 -12.37 0.61
C ALA A 100 -3.19 -13.36 0.29
N ASN A 101 -3.31 -14.12 -0.81
CA ASN A 101 -2.26 -15.05 -1.25
C ASN A 101 -0.96 -14.31 -1.60
N LYS A 102 -1.01 -13.17 -2.29
CA LYS A 102 0.17 -12.34 -2.58
C LYS A 102 0.84 -11.84 -1.30
N ILE A 103 0.06 -11.46 -0.28
CA ILE A 103 0.59 -11.06 1.04
C ILE A 103 1.29 -12.25 1.72
N VAL A 104 0.71 -13.43 1.68
CA VAL A 104 1.35 -14.66 2.18
C VAL A 104 2.63 -14.97 1.41
N ASP A 105 2.61 -14.82 0.08
CA ASP A 105 3.76 -15.13 -0.77
C ASP A 105 4.99 -14.26 -0.46
N ILE A 106 4.82 -12.97 -0.14
CA ILE A 106 5.94 -12.10 0.22
C ILE A 106 6.54 -12.38 1.61
N LEU A 107 5.84 -13.15 2.44
CA LEU A 107 6.35 -13.60 3.76
C LEU A 107 7.14 -14.91 3.66
N LYS A 108 7.13 -15.57 2.50
CA LYS A 108 7.82 -16.85 2.31
C LYS A 108 9.33 -16.67 2.30
N THR A 109 10.00 -17.51 3.07
CA THR A 109 11.46 -17.65 3.12
C THR A 109 11.81 -19.13 3.30
N ASP A 110 13.08 -19.51 3.21
CA ASP A 110 13.52 -20.88 3.49
C ASP A 110 13.13 -21.35 4.90
N SER A 111 13.10 -20.43 5.87
CA SER A 111 12.69 -20.72 7.25
C SER A 111 11.20 -20.45 7.54
N ASN A 112 10.45 -19.93 6.58
CA ASN A 112 9.00 -19.69 6.63
C ASN A 112 8.35 -20.05 5.28
N PRO A 113 8.40 -21.31 4.86
CA PRO A 113 7.96 -21.71 3.52
C PRO A 113 6.46 -21.52 3.27
N ASP A 114 5.66 -21.49 4.32
CA ASP A 114 4.20 -21.29 4.24
C ASP A 114 3.80 -19.81 4.32
N GLY A 115 4.75 -18.88 4.54
CA GLY A 115 4.47 -17.44 4.62
C GLY A 115 3.60 -17.07 5.83
N LEU A 116 3.85 -17.68 7.00
CA LEU A 116 3.07 -17.44 8.19
C LEU A 116 3.41 -16.10 8.83
N PHE A 117 2.39 -15.38 9.33
CA PHE A 117 2.56 -14.17 10.12
C PHE A 117 3.19 -14.45 11.49
N LEU A 118 3.03 -15.65 12.03
CA LEU A 118 3.84 -16.13 13.15
C LEU A 118 4.97 -16.98 12.59
N HIS A 119 6.18 -16.46 12.57
CA HIS A 119 7.33 -17.13 11.99
C HIS A 119 7.61 -18.47 12.70
N PRO A 120 7.60 -19.62 11.99
CA PRO A 120 7.56 -20.95 12.61
C PRO A 120 8.83 -21.32 13.39
N VAL A 121 9.98 -20.70 13.05
CA VAL A 121 11.28 -21.00 13.70
C VAL A 121 11.58 -20.01 14.81
N THR A 122 11.38 -18.71 14.55
CA THR A 122 11.79 -17.65 15.50
C THR A 122 10.66 -17.23 16.44
N ASN A 123 9.43 -17.64 16.19
CA ASN A 123 8.22 -17.14 16.84
C ASN A 123 8.03 -15.62 16.73
N GLN A 124 8.76 -14.99 15.81
CA GLN A 124 8.60 -13.57 15.56
C GLN A 124 7.24 -13.31 14.94
N ARG A 125 6.52 -12.37 15.53
CA ARG A 125 5.22 -11.92 15.03
C ARG A 125 5.43 -10.87 13.96
N GLN A 126 4.72 -11.02 12.86
CA GLN A 126 4.74 -10.07 11.76
C GLN A 126 3.46 -9.23 11.75
N HIS A 127 3.59 -8.02 11.27
CA HIS A 127 2.54 -7.03 11.19
C HIS A 127 1.98 -6.93 9.77
N LEU A 128 0.73 -6.48 9.62
CA LEU A 128 0.16 -6.10 8.33
C LEU A 128 -0.15 -4.60 8.34
N CYS A 129 0.41 -3.86 7.41
CA CYS A 129 0.12 -2.45 7.22
C CYS A 129 -0.69 -2.22 5.94
N ILE A 130 -1.83 -1.59 6.08
CA ILE A 130 -2.69 -1.17 4.99
C ILE A 130 -2.43 0.31 4.74
N THR A 131 -1.92 0.62 3.56
CA THR A 131 -1.58 1.98 3.15
C THR A 131 -2.13 2.28 1.75
N GLY A 132 -1.76 3.38 1.15
CA GLY A 132 -2.18 3.72 -0.19
C GLY A 132 -2.02 5.19 -0.48
N GLY A 133 -2.89 5.70 -1.33
CA GLY A 133 -3.31 7.07 -1.29
C GLY A 133 -4.11 7.30 -0.01
N GLU A 134 -5.38 6.82 0.02
CA GLU A 134 -6.18 6.76 1.25
C GLU A 134 -6.81 5.36 1.39
N PRO A 135 -6.28 4.51 2.27
CA PRO A 135 -6.72 3.12 2.41
C PRO A 135 -8.13 2.98 3.00
N LEU A 136 -8.62 4.00 3.71
CA LEU A 136 -9.96 3.98 4.31
C LEU A 136 -11.05 4.52 3.39
N MET A 137 -10.76 4.79 2.11
CA MET A 137 -11.86 4.91 1.13
C MET A 137 -12.67 3.61 1.06
N VAL A 138 -13.96 3.69 0.76
CA VAL A 138 -14.90 2.54 0.78
C VAL A 138 -14.34 1.31 0.04
N THR A 139 -13.65 1.52 -1.09
CA THR A 139 -13.02 0.43 -1.85
C THR A 139 -11.90 -0.24 -1.08
N GLY A 140 -11.05 0.53 -0.41
CA GLY A 140 -9.94 0.03 0.41
C GLY A 140 -10.45 -0.70 1.66
N GLN A 141 -11.46 -0.12 2.35
CA GLN A 141 -12.10 -0.77 3.49
C GLN A 141 -12.67 -2.14 3.11
N THR A 142 -13.45 -2.21 2.01
CA THR A 142 -14.06 -3.46 1.55
C THR A 142 -13.01 -4.50 1.16
N ALA A 143 -11.95 -4.06 0.45
CA ALA A 143 -10.85 -4.95 0.09
C ALA A 143 -10.13 -5.49 1.33
N THR A 144 -9.87 -4.64 2.33
CA THR A 144 -9.20 -5.02 3.58
C THR A 144 -10.02 -6.05 4.36
N ILE A 145 -11.33 -5.86 4.46
CA ILE A 145 -12.22 -6.85 5.12
C ILE A 145 -12.11 -8.19 4.40
N GLY A 146 -12.22 -8.21 3.07
CA GLY A 146 -12.12 -9.46 2.31
C GLY A 146 -10.74 -10.12 2.43
N ILE A 147 -9.65 -9.36 2.45
CA ILE A 147 -8.29 -9.89 2.69
C ILE A 147 -8.21 -10.52 4.08
N TYR A 148 -8.73 -9.84 5.12
CA TYR A 148 -8.72 -10.35 6.48
C TYR A 148 -9.49 -11.67 6.59
N GLU A 149 -10.68 -11.74 6.00
CA GLU A 149 -11.52 -12.96 5.98
C GLU A 149 -10.79 -14.13 5.27
N GLU A 150 -10.04 -13.87 4.20
CA GLU A 150 -9.26 -14.90 3.52
C GLU A 150 -8.05 -15.36 4.34
N LEU A 151 -7.34 -14.45 5.01
CA LEU A 151 -6.26 -14.81 5.93
C LEU A 151 -6.78 -15.61 7.14
N GLU A 152 -7.98 -15.28 7.64
CA GLU A 152 -8.65 -16.03 8.72
C GLU A 152 -8.99 -17.45 8.27
N LYS A 153 -9.56 -17.63 7.07
CA LYS A 153 -9.82 -18.97 6.50
C LYS A 153 -8.55 -19.81 6.36
N GLN A 154 -7.42 -19.17 6.08
CA GLN A 154 -6.11 -19.82 6.03
C GLN A 154 -5.49 -20.06 7.41
N ASN A 155 -6.15 -19.65 8.50
CA ASN A 155 -5.63 -19.66 9.87
C ASN A 155 -4.25 -18.96 9.97
N ASN A 156 -4.07 -17.88 9.22
CA ASN A 156 -2.81 -17.14 9.09
C ASN A 156 -3.03 -15.63 9.30
N LEU A 157 -3.55 -15.26 10.47
CA LEU A 157 -3.81 -13.85 10.79
C LEU A 157 -2.53 -13.11 11.22
N PRO A 158 -2.38 -11.84 10.85
CA PRO A 158 -1.32 -10.98 11.39
C PRO A 158 -1.51 -10.78 12.89
N SER A 159 -0.40 -10.59 13.61
CA SER A 159 -0.44 -10.31 15.05
C SER A 159 -1.06 -8.96 15.39
N SER A 160 -0.96 -8.02 14.46
CA SER A 160 -1.52 -6.69 14.53
C SER A 160 -1.67 -6.13 13.12
N MET A 161 -2.57 -5.17 12.96
CA MET A 161 -2.82 -4.48 11.71
C MET A 161 -2.91 -2.97 11.95
N THR A 162 -2.28 -2.17 11.07
CA THR A 162 -2.38 -0.71 11.10
C THR A 162 -2.83 -0.17 9.76
N PHE A 163 -3.32 1.06 9.80
CA PHE A 163 -3.67 1.84 8.63
C PHE A 163 -2.84 3.12 8.62
N GLU A 164 -2.16 3.39 7.53
CA GLU A 164 -1.58 4.69 7.25
C GLU A 164 -2.59 5.52 6.47
N THR A 165 -3.30 6.38 7.17
CA THR A 165 -4.45 7.13 6.67
C THR A 165 -4.28 8.62 6.89
N ASN A 166 -4.86 9.43 6.00
CA ASN A 166 -4.95 10.88 6.15
C ASN A 166 -6.04 11.31 7.17
N GLY A 167 -6.79 10.37 7.75
CA GLY A 167 -7.77 10.60 8.80
C GLY A 167 -9.07 11.28 8.34
N THR A 168 -9.32 11.41 7.04
CA THR A 168 -10.51 12.12 6.53
C THR A 168 -11.71 11.20 6.28
N GLN A 169 -11.51 9.89 6.31
CA GLN A 169 -12.56 8.89 6.09
C GLN A 169 -13.18 8.42 7.40
N LYS A 170 -14.44 7.99 7.36
CA LYS A 170 -15.19 7.48 8.51
C LYS A 170 -15.52 6.01 8.33
#